data_09bd8a5ea22429493a92b5d85229ad49
#
_entry.id   09bd8a5ea22429493a92b5d85229ad49
#
_cell.length_a   1.000
_cell.length_b   1.000
_cell.length_c   1.000
_cell.angle_alpha   90.00
_cell.angle_beta   90.00
_cell.angle_gamma   90.00
#
_symmetry.space_group_name_H-M   'P 1'
#
loop_
_entity.id
_entity.type
_entity.pdbx_description
1 polymer ?
#
loop_
_entity_poly.entity_id
_entity_poly.type
_entity_poly.pdbx_seq_one_letter_code
_entity_poly.pdbx_strand_id
1 'polypeptide(L)'
;MFTPFDIRDGKAVVTADTSHLNEEQLEVLAAYQAMQQAMVDADHAAMRDIVEDGTTFTHMSGYTQTKEEFIAEVGGPLTYFHSDVRDVDVTIDGDWATLTSTVALTARAYGSEGTFPLKVSQMLHRVNGRWLYSKRTC
;
A
#
# COMPACT_ATOMS: atom_id res chain seq x y z
N MET A 1 -11.75 16.60 -7.60
CA MET A 1 -11.55 17.75 -6.70
C MET A 1 -11.73 17.31 -5.25
N PHE A 2 -10.88 17.81 -4.37
CA PHE A 2 -11.01 17.53 -2.94
C PHE A 2 -12.18 18.29 -2.34
N THR A 3 -12.84 17.67 -1.37
CA THR A 3 -13.88 18.28 -0.55
C THR A 3 -13.33 18.54 0.86
N PRO A 4 -14.04 19.29 1.72
CA PRO A 4 -13.64 19.45 3.13
C PRO A 4 -13.57 18.14 3.92
N PHE A 5 -14.20 17.06 3.41
CA PHE A 5 -14.24 15.77 4.07
C PHE A 5 -13.06 14.87 3.68
N ASP A 6 -12.29 15.22 2.66
CA ASP A 6 -11.10 14.47 2.28
C ASP A 6 -9.97 14.74 3.27
N ILE A 7 -9.32 13.68 3.74
CA ILE A 7 -8.27 13.74 4.74
C ILE A 7 -6.93 13.91 4.05
N ARG A 8 -6.19 14.98 4.39
CA ARG A 8 -4.87 15.27 3.81
C ARG A 8 -3.86 15.58 4.91
N ASP A 9 -3.76 14.67 5.87
CA ASP A 9 -2.92 14.84 7.05
C ASP A 9 -1.51 14.25 6.89
N GLY A 10 -1.21 13.64 5.76
CA GLY A 10 0.10 13.01 5.51
C GLY A 10 0.30 11.72 6.28
N LYS A 11 -0.76 11.01 6.63
CA LYS A 11 -0.68 9.80 7.45
C LYS A 11 -1.29 8.60 6.77
N ALA A 12 -0.66 7.43 6.97
CA ALA A 12 -1.22 6.13 6.68
C ALA A 12 -1.65 5.50 8.01
N VAL A 13 -2.92 5.16 8.10
CA VAL A 13 -3.52 4.64 9.34
C VAL A 13 -4.25 3.33 9.09
N VAL A 14 -4.52 2.59 10.17
CA VAL A 14 -5.33 1.38 10.16
C VAL A 14 -6.50 1.60 11.10
N THR A 15 -7.72 1.68 10.57
CA THR A 15 -8.94 1.72 11.37
C THR A 15 -9.64 0.36 11.42
N ALA A 16 -9.13 -0.61 10.65
CA ALA A 16 -9.64 -1.97 10.64
C ALA A 16 -9.56 -2.63 12.01
N ASP A 17 -10.50 -3.54 12.28
CA ASP A 17 -10.37 -4.48 13.39
C ASP A 17 -9.24 -5.46 13.08
N THR A 18 -8.25 -5.56 13.95
CA THR A 18 -7.10 -6.46 13.82
C THR A 18 -7.08 -7.55 14.88
N SER A 19 -8.15 -7.68 15.67
CA SER A 19 -8.20 -8.63 16.79
C SER A 19 -8.10 -10.09 16.35
N HIS A 20 -8.42 -10.40 15.10
CA HIS A 20 -8.32 -11.75 14.53
C HIS A 20 -6.92 -12.09 14.03
N LEU A 21 -5.99 -11.12 14.01
CA LEU A 21 -4.64 -11.34 13.51
C LEU A 21 -3.70 -11.79 14.64
N ASN A 22 -2.87 -12.80 14.36
CA ASN A 22 -1.82 -13.22 15.28
C ASN A 22 -0.57 -12.34 15.09
N GLU A 23 0.48 -12.63 15.87
CA GLU A 23 1.72 -11.85 15.88
C GLU A 23 2.39 -11.80 14.51
N GLU A 24 2.49 -12.94 13.82
CA GLU A 24 3.10 -13.02 12.49
C GLU A 24 2.28 -12.27 11.44
N GLN A 25 0.97 -12.38 11.51
CA GLN A 25 0.07 -11.64 10.63
C GLN A 25 0.16 -10.12 10.88
N LEU A 26 0.33 -9.70 12.12
CA LEU A 26 0.53 -8.29 12.46
C LEU A 26 1.86 -7.76 11.91
N GLU A 27 2.91 -8.60 11.84
CA GLU A 27 4.17 -8.22 11.21
C GLU A 27 3.98 -7.95 9.71
N VAL A 28 3.17 -8.76 9.04
CA VAL A 28 2.82 -8.53 7.62
C VAL A 28 2.08 -7.21 7.45
N LEU A 29 1.10 -6.94 8.32
CA LEU A 29 0.37 -5.67 8.30
C LEU A 29 1.31 -4.49 8.53
N ALA A 30 2.26 -4.61 9.46
CA ALA A 30 3.23 -3.55 9.73
C ALA A 30 4.10 -3.25 8.50
N ALA A 31 4.52 -4.28 7.78
CA ALA A 31 5.29 -4.11 6.53
C ALA A 31 4.44 -3.41 5.46
N TYR A 32 3.18 -3.78 5.35
CA TYR A 32 2.23 -3.12 4.44
C TYR A 32 2.09 -1.63 4.79
N GLN A 33 1.91 -1.32 6.08
CA GLN A 33 1.75 0.07 6.54
C GLN A 33 3.00 0.91 6.34
N ALA A 34 4.18 0.32 6.50
CA ALA A 34 5.44 1.03 6.24
C ALA A 34 5.50 1.51 4.79
N MET A 35 5.04 0.69 3.84
CA MET A 35 4.97 1.09 2.44
C MET A 35 3.91 2.18 2.20
N GLN A 36 2.74 2.07 2.83
CA GLN A 36 1.70 3.08 2.71
C GLN A 36 2.20 4.45 3.19
N GLN A 37 2.91 4.48 4.33
CA GLN A 37 3.47 5.73 4.85
C GLN A 37 4.58 6.27 3.93
N ALA A 38 5.43 5.41 3.38
CA ALA A 38 6.45 5.81 2.42
C ALA A 38 5.83 6.43 1.15
N MET A 39 4.70 5.89 0.69
CA MET A 39 3.96 6.43 -0.45
C MET A 39 3.40 7.82 -0.14
N VAL A 40 2.79 7.98 1.04
CA VAL A 40 2.25 9.27 1.47
C VAL A 40 3.35 10.32 1.62
N ASP A 41 4.52 9.90 2.14
CA ASP A 41 5.68 10.76 2.32
C ASP A 41 6.46 11.01 1.02
N ALA A 42 6.14 10.28 -0.05
CA ALA A 42 6.93 10.25 -1.29
C ALA A 42 8.41 9.94 -1.01
N ASP A 43 8.65 9.04 -0.08
CA ASP A 43 10.00 8.63 0.33
C ASP A 43 10.48 7.50 -0.60
N HIS A 44 11.09 7.88 -1.71
CA HIS A 44 11.51 6.93 -2.74
C HIS A 44 12.55 5.94 -2.25
N ALA A 45 13.46 6.37 -1.38
CA ALA A 45 14.49 5.49 -0.82
C ALA A 45 13.86 4.39 0.04
N ALA A 46 12.90 4.75 0.90
CA ALA A 46 12.18 3.79 1.72
C ALA A 46 11.36 2.82 0.85
N MET A 47 10.73 3.32 -0.20
CA MET A 47 9.96 2.49 -1.12
C MET A 47 10.85 1.45 -1.82
N ARG A 48 12.04 1.86 -2.28
CA ARG A 48 12.99 0.94 -2.92
C ARG A 48 13.45 -0.16 -1.98
N ASP A 49 13.62 0.17 -0.70
CA ASP A 49 14.05 -0.78 0.32
C ASP A 49 12.96 -1.79 0.68
N ILE A 50 11.70 -1.34 0.71
CA ILE A 50 10.55 -2.18 1.11
C ILE A 50 10.11 -3.09 -0.02
N VAL A 51 10.21 -2.65 -1.28
CA VAL A 51 9.70 -3.36 -2.44
C VAL A 51 10.75 -4.30 -3.02
N GLU A 52 10.40 -5.58 -3.16
CA GLU A 52 11.26 -6.59 -3.77
C GLU A 52 11.46 -6.28 -5.26
N ASP A 53 12.69 -6.53 -5.77
CA ASP A 53 12.97 -6.40 -7.20
C ASP A 53 12.09 -7.34 -8.02
N GLY A 54 11.65 -6.89 -9.18
CA GLY A 54 10.74 -7.66 -10.03
C GLY A 54 9.26 -7.49 -9.68
N THR A 55 8.96 -6.75 -8.62
CA THR A 55 7.58 -6.46 -8.23
C THR A 55 6.86 -5.63 -9.28
N THR A 56 5.58 -5.95 -9.51
CA THR A 56 4.70 -5.17 -10.38
C THR A 56 3.53 -4.62 -9.59
N PHE A 57 3.03 -3.47 -10.05
CA PHE A 57 1.88 -2.78 -9.47
C PHE A 57 0.80 -2.68 -10.53
N THR A 58 -0.32 -3.35 -10.32
CA THR A 58 -1.46 -3.29 -11.23
C THR A 58 -2.52 -2.38 -10.62
N HIS A 59 -2.92 -1.37 -11.37
CA HIS A 59 -3.90 -0.36 -10.96
C HIS A 59 -5.32 -0.79 -11.34
N MET A 60 -6.32 -0.09 -10.81
CA MET A 60 -7.74 -0.36 -11.09
C MET A 60 -8.08 -0.34 -12.57
N SER A 61 -7.38 0.47 -13.35
CA SER A 61 -7.54 0.54 -14.81
C SER A 61 -6.99 -0.66 -15.56
N GLY A 62 -6.28 -1.58 -14.87
CA GLY A 62 -5.54 -2.68 -15.48
C GLY A 62 -4.13 -2.31 -15.90
N TYR A 63 -3.75 -1.05 -15.77
CA TYR A 63 -2.39 -0.59 -16.08
C TYR A 63 -1.38 -1.18 -15.10
N THR A 64 -0.33 -1.80 -15.61
CA THR A 64 0.71 -2.43 -14.79
C THR A 64 2.03 -1.67 -14.94
N GLN A 65 2.64 -1.36 -13.80
CA GLN A 65 3.94 -0.70 -13.73
C GLN A 65 4.97 -1.62 -13.07
N THR A 66 6.23 -1.44 -13.46
CA THR A 66 7.37 -2.02 -12.74
C THR A 66 7.59 -1.26 -11.43
N LYS A 67 8.41 -1.83 -10.54
CA LYS A 67 8.82 -1.19 -9.29
C LYS A 67 9.33 0.25 -9.53
N GLU A 68 10.28 0.43 -10.44
CA GLU A 68 10.89 1.75 -10.66
C GLU A 68 9.93 2.72 -11.35
N GLU A 69 9.09 2.25 -12.25
CA GLU A 69 8.07 3.08 -12.88
C GLU A 69 7.07 3.62 -11.84
N PHE A 70 6.62 2.76 -10.93
CA PHE A 70 5.70 3.18 -9.88
C PHE A 70 6.35 4.19 -8.93
N ILE A 71 7.55 3.89 -8.43
CA ILE A 71 8.27 4.76 -7.49
C ILE A 71 8.51 6.14 -8.12
N ALA A 72 8.88 6.18 -9.39
CA ALA A 72 9.16 7.44 -10.09
C ALA A 72 7.93 8.35 -10.17
N GLU A 73 6.72 7.81 -10.16
CA GLU A 73 5.50 8.60 -10.25
C GLU A 73 4.97 9.09 -8.90
N VAL A 74 5.38 8.47 -7.80
CA VAL A 74 4.93 8.84 -6.46
C VAL A 74 5.50 10.21 -6.06
N GLY A 75 4.63 11.12 -5.66
CA GLY A 75 4.98 12.51 -5.38
C GLY A 75 4.87 13.41 -6.61
N GLY A 76 4.55 12.87 -7.76
CA GLY A 76 4.28 13.57 -9.01
C GLY A 76 2.87 13.26 -9.50
N PRO A 77 2.72 12.54 -10.65
CA PRO A 77 1.40 12.14 -11.16
C PRO A 77 0.56 11.34 -10.15
N LEU A 78 1.22 10.60 -9.26
CA LEU A 78 0.60 9.91 -8.14
C LEU A 78 1.04 10.60 -6.84
N THR A 79 0.17 11.42 -6.27
CA THR A 79 0.43 12.08 -4.99
C THR A 79 -0.59 11.59 -3.97
N TYR A 80 -0.09 10.99 -2.88
CA TYR A 80 -0.91 10.43 -1.82
C TYR A 80 -0.92 11.36 -0.62
N PHE A 81 -2.10 11.63 -0.06
CA PHE A 81 -2.27 12.53 1.07
C PHE A 81 -2.68 11.82 2.35
N HIS A 82 -3.35 10.68 2.23
CA HIS A 82 -3.83 9.89 3.36
C HIS A 82 -4.20 8.49 2.89
N SER A 83 -3.92 7.49 3.72
CA SER A 83 -4.32 6.10 3.46
C SER A 83 -4.94 5.54 4.74
N ASP A 84 -6.10 4.90 4.61
CA ASP A 84 -6.80 4.28 5.72
C ASP A 84 -7.18 2.84 5.37
N VAL A 85 -6.54 1.88 6.04
CA VAL A 85 -6.88 0.46 5.93
C VAL A 85 -8.13 0.20 6.77
N ARG A 86 -9.26 -0.02 6.11
CA ARG A 86 -10.58 -0.13 6.76
C ARG A 86 -10.99 -1.55 7.12
N ASP A 87 -10.50 -2.52 6.38
CA ASP A 87 -10.57 -3.92 6.75
C ASP A 87 -9.27 -4.59 6.33
N VAL A 88 -8.95 -5.72 6.91
CA VAL A 88 -7.72 -6.43 6.59
C VAL A 88 -7.84 -7.89 6.94
N ASP A 89 -7.31 -8.73 6.06
CA ASP A 89 -7.08 -10.13 6.34
C ASP A 89 -5.70 -10.52 5.82
N VAL A 90 -5.06 -11.49 6.47
CA VAL A 90 -3.71 -11.92 6.13
C VAL A 90 -3.66 -13.43 6.13
N THR A 91 -3.18 -14.02 5.04
CA THR A 91 -2.92 -15.44 4.94
C THR A 91 -1.42 -15.64 4.75
N ILE A 92 -0.82 -16.53 5.55
CA ILE A 92 0.61 -16.82 5.49
C ILE A 92 0.80 -18.28 5.11
N ASP A 93 1.69 -18.51 4.14
CA ASP A 93 2.11 -19.81 3.68
C ASP A 93 3.64 -19.82 3.52
N GLY A 94 4.35 -20.33 4.53
CA GLY A 94 5.80 -20.33 4.56
C GLY A 94 6.36 -18.90 4.53
N ASP A 95 7.16 -18.61 3.51
CA ASP A 95 7.80 -17.31 3.32
C ASP A 95 6.95 -16.34 2.47
N TRP A 96 5.72 -16.71 2.19
CA TRP A 96 4.78 -15.89 1.42
C TRP A 96 3.57 -15.51 2.24
N ALA A 97 3.09 -14.31 2.02
CA ALA A 97 1.85 -13.82 2.62
C ALA A 97 1.00 -13.12 1.58
N THR A 98 -0.32 -13.17 1.79
CA THR A 98 -1.27 -12.38 1.02
C THR A 98 -2.08 -11.55 2.00
N LEU A 99 -2.05 -10.23 1.81
CA LEU A 99 -2.85 -9.28 2.56
C LEU A 99 -3.96 -8.77 1.65
N THR A 100 -5.20 -8.92 2.10
CA THR A 100 -6.36 -8.34 1.43
C THR A 100 -6.94 -7.24 2.29
N SER A 101 -7.38 -6.16 1.67
CA SER A 101 -7.83 -4.99 2.39
C SER A 101 -8.74 -4.13 1.53
N THR A 102 -9.59 -3.34 2.19
CA THR A 102 -10.23 -2.18 1.59
C THR A 102 -9.51 -0.95 2.14
N VAL A 103 -8.96 -0.14 1.25
CA VAL A 103 -8.21 1.07 1.61
C VAL A 103 -8.96 2.28 1.09
N ALA A 104 -9.22 3.24 1.97
CA ALA A 104 -9.69 4.56 1.56
C ALA A 104 -8.46 5.43 1.34
N LEU A 105 -8.17 5.74 0.09
CA LEU A 105 -6.97 6.45 -0.32
C LEU A 105 -7.33 7.84 -0.79
N THR A 106 -6.87 8.86 -0.08
CA THR A 106 -7.01 10.26 -0.50
C THR A 106 -5.77 10.64 -1.30
N ALA A 107 -5.97 10.94 -2.57
CA ALA A 107 -4.88 11.09 -3.51
C ALA A 107 -5.25 11.99 -4.68
N ARG A 108 -4.21 12.43 -5.39
CA ARG A 108 -4.32 12.93 -6.76
C ARG A 108 -3.61 11.93 -7.67
N ALA A 109 -4.37 11.30 -8.54
CA ALA A 109 -3.86 10.29 -9.46
C ALA A 109 -4.16 10.73 -10.88
N TYR A 110 -3.11 11.08 -11.63
CA TYR A 110 -3.18 11.50 -13.03
C TYR A 110 -4.24 12.59 -13.26
N GLY A 111 -4.27 13.57 -12.37
CA GLY A 111 -5.18 14.71 -12.46
C GLY A 111 -6.54 14.52 -11.78
N SER A 112 -6.88 13.32 -11.35
CA SER A 112 -8.11 13.05 -10.60
C SER A 112 -7.84 13.11 -9.11
N GLU A 113 -8.60 13.91 -8.38
CA GLU A 113 -8.43 14.13 -6.95
C GLU A 113 -9.65 13.66 -6.18
N GLY A 114 -9.43 13.08 -5.02
CA GLY A 114 -10.48 12.64 -4.11
C GLY A 114 -10.04 11.50 -3.22
N THR A 115 -11.04 10.87 -2.58
CA THR A 115 -10.82 9.67 -1.79
C THR A 115 -11.36 8.48 -2.57
N PHE A 116 -10.49 7.52 -2.85
CA PHE A 116 -10.80 6.36 -3.67
C PHE A 116 -10.87 5.11 -2.78
N PRO A 117 -12.01 4.38 -2.79
CA PRO A 117 -12.08 3.09 -2.13
C PRO A 117 -11.40 2.03 -3.03
N LEU A 118 -10.33 1.44 -2.53
CA LEU A 118 -9.58 0.43 -3.27
C LEU A 118 -9.68 -0.92 -2.57
N LYS A 119 -9.99 -1.96 -3.34
CA LYS A 119 -9.79 -3.34 -2.89
C LYS A 119 -8.40 -3.76 -3.29
N VAL A 120 -7.57 -4.12 -2.31
CA VAL A 120 -6.16 -4.43 -2.49
C VAL A 120 -5.92 -5.89 -2.18
N SER A 121 -5.15 -6.55 -3.04
CA SER A 121 -4.54 -7.83 -2.77
C SER A 121 -3.03 -7.66 -2.91
N GLN A 122 -2.32 -7.73 -1.79
CA GLN A 122 -0.89 -7.51 -1.75
C GLN A 122 -0.17 -8.78 -1.33
N MET A 123 0.75 -9.23 -2.15
CA MET A 123 1.66 -10.32 -1.79
C MET A 123 2.90 -9.76 -1.12
N LEU A 124 3.35 -10.45 -0.07
CA LEU A 124 4.59 -10.13 0.62
C LEU A 124 5.46 -11.40 0.66
N HIS A 125 6.75 -11.19 0.59
CA HIS A 125 7.75 -12.25 0.59
C HIS A 125 8.70 -12.05 1.76
N ARG A 126 8.90 -13.07 2.58
CA ARG A 126 9.83 -13.00 3.71
C ARG A 126 11.24 -13.35 3.24
N VAL A 127 12.14 -12.39 3.36
CA VAL A 127 13.54 -12.54 2.98
C VAL A 127 14.40 -12.13 4.18
N ASN A 128 15.22 -13.02 4.68
CA ASN A 128 16.08 -12.79 5.85
C ASN A 128 15.30 -12.27 7.06
N GLY A 129 14.14 -12.86 7.32
CA GLY A 129 13.27 -12.51 8.46
C GLY A 129 12.46 -11.23 8.27
N ARG A 130 12.48 -10.64 7.09
CA ARG A 130 11.84 -9.37 6.78
C ARG A 130 10.80 -9.55 5.68
N TRP A 131 9.59 -9.00 5.88
CA TRP A 131 8.55 -9.01 4.87
C TRP A 131 8.73 -7.85 3.88
N LEU A 132 8.80 -8.19 2.60
CA LEU A 132 8.93 -7.23 1.50
C LEU A 132 7.68 -7.26 0.61
N TYR A 133 7.33 -6.11 0.03
CA TYR A 133 6.33 -6.04 -1.02
C TYR A 133 6.79 -6.84 -2.23
N SER A 134 5.93 -7.73 -2.74
CA SER A 134 6.26 -8.56 -3.91
C SER A 134 5.35 -8.26 -5.09
N LYS A 135 4.02 -8.23 -4.92
CA LYS A 135 3.09 -7.95 -6.01
C LYS A 135 1.82 -7.33 -5.45
N ARG A 136 1.29 -6.34 -6.15
CA ARG A 136 0.02 -5.68 -5.79
C ARG A 136 -0.97 -5.74 -6.93
N THR A 137 -2.21 -6.10 -6.62
CA THR A 137 -3.36 -6.00 -7.51
C THR A 137 -4.47 -5.21 -6.82
N CYS A 138 -5.06 -4.25 -7.51
CA CYS A 138 -6.18 -3.44 -7.05
C CYS A 138 -7.43 -3.72 -7.86
#